data_1b9deb07aab88814f4f89f0bd1eacdc3
#
_entry.id   1b9deb07aab88814f4f89f0bd1eacdc3
#
_cell.length_a   1.000
_cell.length_b   1.000
_cell.length_c   1.000
_cell.angle_alpha   90.00
_cell.angle_beta   90.00
_cell.angle_gamma   90.00
#
_symmetry.space_group_name_H-M   'P 1'
#
loop_
_entity.id
_entity.type
_entity.pdbx_description
1 polymer ?
#
loop_
_entity_poly.entity_id
_entity_poly.type
_entity_poly.pdbx_seq_one_letter_code
_entity_poly.pdbx_strand_id
1 'polypeptide(L)'
;GLNYATAYTFTLAAGSVADLTDNATDQAIVLNFTTKTKPAVTKALYDFIVPTDGDFKAALDAAAKRTDTSKRFRIFIKQGDYKIPADEKSKVTGSDGKSYANPTTYMNTPNVSIIGESMDNTSLTNTVPNSGQSANVLEGIGKGDVLCLQKGATNTYFQDLKMYSSMGDAKGRDIILNDQSNKTICKNVNLWAYQDTYVSNNQNGKFYFEDGILRGRTDYLCGKGDVYYNNVELWICEKGGYLAVPSQPKKYGYIFKDCTIKDATEAKDLNGNYTLGRPWGKGTPIALYIDTKMEAIPSAAGWNEMSG
;
A
#
# COMPACT_ATOMS: atom_id res chain seq x y z
N GLY A 1 18.53 -3.99 -4.17
CA GLY A 1 19.45 -3.11 -4.93
C GLY A 1 20.72 -2.81 -4.15
N LEU A 2 21.69 -2.12 -4.78
CA LEU A 2 22.91 -1.70 -4.11
C LEU A 2 22.71 -0.40 -3.32
N ASN A 3 23.31 -0.30 -2.14
CA ASN A 3 23.27 0.93 -1.35
C ASN A 3 24.10 2.05 -1.99
N TYR A 4 23.70 3.31 -1.78
CA TYR A 4 24.47 4.47 -2.23
C TYR A 4 25.80 4.62 -1.46
N ALA A 5 26.78 5.28 -2.08
CA ALA A 5 28.09 5.59 -1.51
C ALA A 5 28.78 4.40 -0.81
N THR A 6 28.53 3.20 -1.30
CA THR A 6 29.02 1.94 -0.69
C THR A 6 30.01 1.27 -1.64
N ALA A 7 31.13 0.81 -1.08
CA ALA A 7 32.11 0.01 -1.81
C ALA A 7 31.63 -1.44 -1.94
N TYR A 8 31.75 -2.00 -3.11
CA TYR A 8 31.41 -3.38 -3.42
C TYR A 8 32.58 -4.05 -4.15
N THR A 9 32.71 -5.34 -3.93
CA THR A 9 33.60 -6.22 -4.68
C THR A 9 32.74 -7.27 -5.36
N PHE A 10 32.85 -7.36 -6.67
CA PHE A 10 32.30 -8.45 -7.46
C PHE A 10 33.44 -9.40 -7.85
N THR A 11 33.27 -10.68 -7.56
CA THR A 11 34.28 -11.70 -7.89
C THR A 11 33.64 -12.82 -8.71
N LEU A 12 34.21 -13.08 -9.87
CA LEU A 12 34.00 -14.32 -10.61
C LEU A 12 35.17 -15.25 -10.28
N ALA A 13 34.87 -16.43 -9.76
CA ALA A 13 35.91 -17.42 -9.48
C ALA A 13 36.58 -17.90 -10.79
N ALA A 14 37.83 -18.36 -10.68
CA ALA A 14 38.47 -19.04 -11.81
C ALA A 14 37.61 -20.22 -12.29
N GLY A 15 37.49 -20.40 -13.59
CA GLY A 15 36.66 -21.45 -14.19
C GLY A 15 35.15 -21.14 -14.29
N SER A 16 34.69 -19.99 -13.76
CA SER A 16 33.25 -19.64 -13.77
C SER A 16 32.72 -19.24 -15.16
N VAL A 17 33.59 -18.85 -16.05
CA VAL A 17 33.25 -18.46 -17.42
C VAL A 17 34.17 -19.20 -18.38
N ALA A 18 33.58 -19.83 -19.39
CA ALA A 18 34.28 -20.48 -20.48
C ALA A 18 33.74 -19.97 -21.82
N ASP A 19 34.58 -20.05 -22.88
CA ASP A 19 34.13 -19.82 -24.24
C ASP A 19 33.43 -21.08 -24.81
N LEU A 20 33.00 -21.00 -26.07
CA LEU A 20 32.30 -22.12 -26.75
C LEU A 20 33.21 -23.32 -27.02
N THR A 21 34.50 -23.23 -26.77
CA THR A 21 35.52 -24.28 -26.93
C THR A 21 36.05 -24.77 -25.59
N ASP A 22 35.32 -24.51 -24.49
CA ASP A 22 35.62 -24.90 -23.09
C ASP A 22 36.91 -24.30 -22.51
N ASN A 23 37.44 -23.21 -23.08
CA ASN A 23 38.52 -22.46 -22.46
C ASN A 23 37.97 -21.64 -21.33
N ALA A 24 38.18 -22.05 -20.10
CA ALA A 24 37.73 -21.35 -18.91
C ALA A 24 38.74 -20.29 -18.44
N THR A 25 38.26 -19.31 -17.69
CA THR A 25 39.13 -18.30 -17.05
C THR A 25 40.07 -18.99 -16.07
N ASP A 26 41.37 -18.81 -16.21
CA ASP A 26 42.43 -19.41 -15.37
C ASP A 26 42.59 -18.69 -14.01
N GLN A 27 42.14 -17.47 -13.92
CA GLN A 27 42.19 -16.65 -12.69
C GLN A 27 40.83 -16.05 -12.34
N ALA A 28 40.64 -15.72 -11.07
CA ALA A 28 39.45 -14.99 -10.63
C ALA A 28 39.46 -13.55 -11.16
N ILE A 29 38.31 -13.10 -11.67
CA ILE A 29 38.10 -11.71 -12.09
C ILE A 29 37.50 -10.96 -10.88
N VAL A 30 38.22 -9.96 -10.39
CA VAL A 30 37.78 -9.13 -9.25
C VAL A 30 37.53 -7.71 -9.73
N LEU A 31 36.30 -7.23 -9.56
CA LEU A 31 35.90 -5.87 -9.87
C LEU A 31 35.51 -5.14 -8.57
N ASN A 32 36.28 -4.11 -8.22
CA ASN A 32 35.97 -3.24 -7.10
C ASN A 32 35.34 -1.94 -7.64
N PHE A 33 34.21 -1.52 -7.06
CA PHE A 33 33.56 -0.27 -7.42
C PHE A 33 32.85 0.34 -6.22
N THR A 34 32.62 1.64 -6.27
CA THR A 34 31.82 2.35 -5.26
C THR A 34 30.60 2.93 -5.95
N THR A 35 29.43 2.71 -5.38
CA THR A 35 28.19 3.29 -5.88
C THR A 35 28.18 4.80 -5.70
N LYS A 36 27.45 5.50 -6.57
CA LYS A 36 27.32 6.97 -6.50
C LYS A 36 26.70 7.40 -5.17
N THR A 37 27.04 8.60 -4.73
CA THR A 37 26.34 9.27 -3.62
C THR A 37 24.87 9.49 -3.99
N LYS A 38 23.98 9.36 -3.00
CA LYS A 38 22.57 9.66 -3.19
C LYS A 38 22.41 11.13 -3.60
N PRO A 39 21.67 11.43 -4.67
CA PRO A 39 21.39 12.82 -5.04
C PRO A 39 20.70 13.58 -3.90
N ALA A 40 21.08 14.83 -3.67
CA ALA A 40 20.40 15.66 -2.70
C ALA A 40 18.95 15.92 -3.14
N VAL A 41 18.00 15.75 -2.22
CA VAL A 41 16.61 16.13 -2.43
C VAL A 41 16.50 17.64 -2.37
N THR A 42 16.02 18.28 -3.43
CA THR A 42 15.91 19.73 -3.53
C THR A 42 14.47 20.16 -3.80
N LYS A 43 14.11 21.37 -3.37
CA LYS A 43 12.81 22.00 -3.70
C LYS A 43 12.58 22.20 -5.21
N ALA A 44 13.61 22.17 -6.03
CA ALA A 44 13.44 22.18 -7.48
C ALA A 44 12.68 20.97 -8.03
N LEU A 45 12.71 19.84 -7.31
CA LEU A 45 12.02 18.60 -7.69
C LEU A 45 10.67 18.45 -6.98
N TYR A 46 10.51 19.04 -5.80
CA TYR A 46 9.35 18.86 -4.94
C TYR A 46 8.80 20.20 -4.44
N ASP A 47 7.49 20.30 -4.37
CA ASP A 47 6.80 21.50 -3.91
C ASP A 47 6.78 21.58 -2.37
N PHE A 48 6.82 20.41 -1.69
CA PHE A 48 6.84 20.29 -0.24
C PHE A 48 7.68 19.10 0.21
N ILE A 49 8.51 19.27 1.23
CA ILE A 49 9.37 18.23 1.78
C ILE A 49 9.04 18.01 3.26
N VAL A 50 8.54 16.83 3.59
CA VAL A 50 8.27 16.40 4.97
C VAL A 50 9.55 15.77 5.55
N PRO A 51 10.00 16.11 6.76
CA PRO A 51 9.45 17.11 7.68
C PRO A 51 10.06 18.51 7.54
N THR A 52 10.86 18.75 6.51
CA THR A 52 11.66 20.01 6.37
C THR A 52 10.77 21.25 6.29
N ASP A 53 9.68 21.19 5.54
CA ASP A 53 8.76 22.31 5.32
C ASP A 53 7.55 22.27 6.26
N GLY A 54 7.34 21.14 6.96
CA GLY A 54 6.24 20.88 7.87
C GLY A 54 5.88 19.39 7.90
N ASP A 55 4.83 19.06 8.65
CA ASP A 55 4.31 17.69 8.73
C ASP A 55 3.48 17.30 7.49
N PHE A 56 2.99 16.06 7.49
CA PHE A 56 2.20 15.53 6.37
C PHE A 56 0.86 16.26 6.19
N LYS A 57 0.19 16.69 7.26
CA LYS A 57 -1.05 17.47 7.17
C LYS A 57 -0.79 18.85 6.55
N ALA A 58 0.30 19.52 6.96
CA ALA A 58 0.72 20.78 6.37
C ALA A 58 1.03 20.65 4.86
N ALA A 59 1.59 19.50 4.43
CA ALA A 59 1.80 19.21 3.01
C ALA A 59 0.49 19.10 2.22
N LEU A 60 -0.51 18.40 2.77
CA LEU A 60 -1.84 18.30 2.16
C LEU A 60 -2.56 19.65 2.11
N ASP A 61 -2.44 20.44 3.17
CA ASP A 61 -2.99 21.81 3.22
C ASP A 61 -2.34 22.72 2.17
N ALA A 62 -1.03 22.63 2.01
CA ALA A 62 -0.31 23.37 0.96
C ALA A 62 -0.78 22.95 -0.44
N ALA A 63 -0.96 21.66 -0.67
CA ALA A 63 -1.51 21.15 -1.91
C ALA A 63 -2.94 21.69 -2.18
N ALA A 64 -3.78 21.77 -1.15
CA ALA A 64 -5.15 22.26 -1.27
C ALA A 64 -5.24 23.77 -1.50
N LYS A 65 -4.32 24.55 -0.94
CA LYS A 65 -4.31 26.02 -1.02
C LYS A 65 -3.69 26.57 -2.31
N ARG A 66 -3.07 25.72 -3.15
CA ARG A 66 -2.46 26.19 -4.41
C ARG A 66 -3.51 26.74 -5.36
N THR A 67 -3.14 27.80 -6.09
CA THR A 67 -4.05 28.49 -7.01
C THR A 67 -4.33 27.72 -8.30
N ASP A 68 -3.37 26.93 -8.77
CA ASP A 68 -3.49 26.13 -9.99
C ASP A 68 -3.47 24.63 -9.68
N THR A 69 -4.64 24.04 -9.54
CA THR A 69 -4.80 22.59 -9.27
C THR A 69 -4.66 21.72 -10.52
N SER A 70 -4.50 22.28 -11.71
CA SER A 70 -4.21 21.53 -12.94
C SER A 70 -2.78 21.02 -12.97
N LYS A 71 -1.85 21.73 -12.33
CA LYS A 71 -0.46 21.33 -12.18
C LYS A 71 -0.30 20.31 -11.06
N ARG A 72 0.64 19.40 -11.24
CA ARG A 72 0.96 18.38 -10.23
C ARG A 72 1.70 19.01 -9.06
N PHE A 73 1.24 18.74 -7.85
CA PHE A 73 1.91 19.08 -6.60
C PHE A 73 2.65 17.86 -6.07
N ARG A 74 3.94 17.98 -5.83
CA ARG A 74 4.82 16.88 -5.44
C ARG A 74 5.24 17.03 -3.99
N ILE A 75 4.80 16.10 -3.15
CA ILE A 75 5.20 15.97 -1.74
C ILE A 75 6.26 14.89 -1.67
N PHE A 76 7.42 15.24 -1.12
CA PHE A 76 8.46 14.27 -0.78
C PHE A 76 8.49 14.04 0.73
N ILE A 77 8.55 12.78 1.14
CA ILE A 77 8.62 12.39 2.55
C ILE A 77 9.97 11.73 2.77
N LYS A 78 10.85 12.37 3.55
CA LYS A 78 12.14 11.80 3.93
C LYS A 78 11.93 10.53 4.75
N GLN A 79 12.97 9.71 4.84
CA GLN A 79 12.93 8.53 5.70
C GLN A 79 12.54 8.91 7.14
N GLY A 80 11.74 8.07 7.78
CA GLY A 80 11.22 8.26 9.11
C GLY A 80 9.86 7.57 9.28
N ASP A 81 9.43 7.43 10.53
CA ASP A 81 8.11 6.94 10.89
C ASP A 81 7.25 8.10 11.38
N TYR A 82 6.26 8.48 10.60
CA TYR A 82 5.45 9.68 10.83
C TYR A 82 4.06 9.31 11.33
N LYS A 83 3.77 9.68 12.58
CA LYS A 83 2.44 9.54 13.17
C LYS A 83 1.61 10.79 12.85
N ILE A 84 0.50 10.58 12.15
CA ILE A 84 -0.44 11.65 11.83
C ILE A 84 -1.37 11.83 13.03
N PRO A 85 -1.39 13.01 13.68
CA PRO A 85 -2.25 13.25 14.83
C PRO A 85 -3.72 13.27 14.42
N ALA A 86 -4.59 12.76 15.30
CA ALA A 86 -6.03 12.87 15.13
C ALA A 86 -6.48 14.36 15.12
N ASP A 87 -7.55 14.64 14.40
CA ASP A 87 -8.09 16.00 14.32
C ASP A 87 -9.03 16.28 15.49
N GLU A 88 -8.59 17.11 16.42
CA GLU A 88 -9.34 17.52 17.61
C GLU A 88 -10.57 18.39 17.29
N LYS A 89 -10.59 19.04 16.15
CA LYS A 89 -11.70 19.88 15.68
C LYS A 89 -12.82 19.10 15.00
N SER A 90 -12.50 17.94 14.47
CA SER A 90 -13.44 17.01 13.88
C SER A 90 -13.64 15.82 14.82
N LYS A 91 -14.87 15.40 15.02
CA LYS A 91 -15.19 14.31 15.96
C LYS A 91 -15.86 13.14 15.24
N VAL A 92 -15.55 11.95 15.70
CA VAL A 92 -16.21 10.69 15.29
C VAL A 92 -16.78 9.99 16.50
N THR A 93 -17.92 9.34 16.33
CA THR A 93 -18.56 8.57 17.40
C THR A 93 -18.11 7.12 17.35
N GLY A 94 -17.56 6.64 18.45
CA GLY A 94 -17.17 5.25 18.63
C GLY A 94 -18.37 4.31 18.80
N SER A 95 -18.11 3.01 18.73
CA SER A 95 -19.11 1.96 19.00
C SER A 95 -19.61 1.98 20.46
N ASP A 96 -18.82 2.56 21.37
CA ASP A 96 -19.18 2.78 22.77
C ASP A 96 -20.02 4.06 23.00
N GLY A 97 -20.41 4.75 21.93
CA GLY A 97 -21.20 5.98 21.97
C GLY A 97 -20.44 7.25 22.36
N LYS A 98 -19.15 7.16 22.64
CA LYS A 98 -18.33 8.32 22.99
C LYS A 98 -17.81 9.05 21.76
N SER A 99 -17.49 10.32 21.94
CA SER A 99 -16.92 11.19 20.91
C SER A 99 -15.40 11.25 21.02
N TYR A 100 -14.72 11.01 19.90
CA TYR A 100 -13.26 10.98 19.80
C TYR A 100 -12.76 11.96 18.76
N ALA A 101 -11.53 12.45 18.91
CA ALA A 101 -10.83 13.13 17.83
C ALA A 101 -10.78 12.24 16.57
N ASN A 102 -10.96 12.83 15.40
CA ASN A 102 -11.02 12.05 14.16
C ASN A 102 -9.60 11.63 13.70
N PRO A 103 -9.28 10.33 13.67
CA PRO A 103 -7.96 9.86 13.24
C PRO A 103 -7.81 9.83 11.71
N THR A 104 -8.91 9.95 10.95
CA THR A 104 -8.87 9.89 9.50
C THR A 104 -8.31 11.16 8.91
N THR A 105 -7.28 11.02 8.08
CA THR A 105 -6.76 12.13 7.27
C THR A 105 -7.48 12.18 5.92
N TYR A 106 -7.98 13.34 5.53
CA TYR A 106 -8.69 13.53 4.27
C TYR A 106 -7.86 14.30 3.25
N MET A 107 -7.93 13.88 1.99
CA MET A 107 -7.42 14.64 0.85
C MET A 107 -8.51 14.77 -0.21
N ASN A 108 -8.80 16.00 -0.65
CA ASN A 108 -9.81 16.29 -1.69
C ASN A 108 -9.24 17.13 -2.83
N THR A 109 -7.96 17.01 -3.09
CA THR A 109 -7.23 17.88 -4.04
C THR A 109 -6.66 17.02 -5.17
N PRO A 110 -6.89 17.37 -6.46
CA PRO A 110 -6.42 16.58 -7.58
C PRO A 110 -4.92 16.80 -7.86
N ASN A 111 -4.34 15.91 -8.66
CA ASN A 111 -2.98 16.03 -9.18
C ASN A 111 -1.91 16.14 -8.09
N VAL A 112 -1.98 15.31 -7.04
CA VAL A 112 -1.00 15.24 -5.97
C VAL A 112 -0.14 13.99 -6.14
N SER A 113 1.17 14.14 -5.99
CA SER A 113 2.11 13.02 -5.81
C SER A 113 2.63 13.01 -4.38
N ILE A 114 2.60 11.83 -3.75
CA ILE A 114 3.12 11.56 -2.41
C ILE A 114 4.22 10.53 -2.56
N ILE A 115 5.47 10.95 -2.40
CA ILE A 115 6.65 10.16 -2.72
C ILE A 115 7.50 10.03 -1.47
N GLY A 116 7.66 8.81 -0.99
CA GLY A 116 8.58 8.50 0.09
C GLY A 116 10.02 8.38 -0.40
N GLU A 117 10.95 8.48 0.51
CA GLU A 117 12.36 8.28 0.20
C GLU A 117 12.69 6.81 -0.06
N SER A 118 11.95 5.89 0.56
CA SER A 118 12.10 4.45 0.41
C SER A 118 10.87 3.74 1.00
N MET A 119 10.38 2.69 0.35
CA MET A 119 9.28 1.89 0.85
C MET A 119 9.58 1.29 2.25
N ASP A 120 10.82 0.92 2.50
CA ASP A 120 11.21 0.24 3.74
C ASP A 120 11.44 1.20 4.92
N ASN A 121 11.84 2.45 4.64
CA ASN A 121 12.31 3.38 5.65
C ASN A 121 11.46 4.66 5.75
N THR A 122 10.39 4.77 4.99
CA THR A 122 9.45 5.91 5.05
C THR A 122 8.06 5.39 5.36
N SER A 123 7.51 5.74 6.51
CA SER A 123 6.19 5.28 6.89
C SER A 123 5.28 6.36 7.42
N LEU A 124 3.98 6.18 7.17
CA LEU A 124 2.89 6.99 7.69
C LEU A 124 1.91 6.09 8.46
N THR A 125 1.47 6.56 9.62
CA THR A 125 0.38 5.94 10.38
C THR A 125 -0.51 7.00 11.00
N ASN A 126 -1.74 6.62 11.34
CA ASN A 126 -2.65 7.48 12.08
C ASN A 126 -2.52 7.26 13.60
N THR A 127 -3.26 8.07 14.37
CA THR A 127 -3.38 7.92 15.82
C THR A 127 -4.82 7.57 16.15
N VAL A 128 -5.11 6.29 16.34
CA VAL A 128 -6.45 5.79 16.68
C VAL A 128 -6.57 5.64 18.20
N PRO A 129 -7.64 6.15 18.83
CA PRO A 129 -7.89 5.90 20.24
C PRO A 129 -8.04 4.39 20.52
N ASN A 130 -7.57 3.95 21.67
CA ASN A 130 -7.54 2.54 22.06
C ASN A 130 -6.77 1.61 21.11
N SER A 131 -5.83 2.14 20.36
CA SER A 131 -4.91 1.39 19.53
C SER A 131 -4.22 0.31 20.37
N GLY A 132 -4.12 -0.91 19.82
CA GLY A 132 -3.54 -2.06 20.52
C GLY A 132 -4.48 -2.83 21.45
N GLN A 133 -5.70 -2.36 21.72
CA GLN A 133 -6.69 -3.07 22.54
C GLN A 133 -7.49 -4.12 21.73
N SER A 134 -8.08 -5.09 22.43
CA SER A 134 -8.82 -6.19 21.80
C SER A 134 -10.10 -5.75 21.06
N ALA A 135 -10.68 -4.63 21.43
CA ALA A 135 -11.81 -4.03 20.72
C ALA A 135 -11.51 -2.56 20.44
N ASN A 136 -11.42 -2.18 19.18
CA ASN A 136 -11.25 -0.78 18.81
C ASN A 136 -12.61 -0.13 18.61
N VAL A 137 -12.81 1.00 19.27
CA VAL A 137 -14.09 1.71 19.23
C VAL A 137 -14.35 2.45 17.90
N LEU A 138 -13.32 2.63 17.08
CA LEU A 138 -13.43 3.30 15.77
C LEU A 138 -13.32 2.32 14.59
N GLU A 139 -13.68 1.07 14.79
CA GLU A 139 -13.78 0.09 13.72
C GLU A 139 -14.85 0.50 12.69
N GLY A 140 -14.48 0.56 11.43
CA GLY A 140 -15.40 0.81 10.34
C GLY A 140 -14.86 1.73 9.25
N ILE A 141 -15.38 1.56 8.03
CA ILE A 141 -15.02 2.40 6.87
C ILE A 141 -15.36 3.87 7.19
N GLY A 142 -14.37 4.74 7.05
CA GLY A 142 -14.50 6.18 7.31
C GLY A 142 -14.36 6.61 8.77
N LYS A 143 -14.06 5.68 9.70
CA LYS A 143 -13.92 6.02 11.13
C LYS A 143 -12.47 6.07 11.61
N GLY A 144 -11.61 5.21 11.10
CA GLY A 144 -10.23 5.10 11.55
C GLY A 144 -9.23 4.96 10.40
N ASP A 145 -9.56 5.44 9.21
CA ASP A 145 -8.73 5.34 8.02
C ASP A 145 -7.41 6.10 8.21
N VAL A 146 -6.30 5.59 7.72
CA VAL A 146 -5.04 6.35 7.70
C VAL A 146 -5.17 7.52 6.72
N LEU A 147 -5.65 7.24 5.50
CA LEU A 147 -5.88 8.26 4.48
C LEU A 147 -7.18 7.97 3.70
N CYS A 148 -8.04 8.96 3.61
CA CYS A 148 -9.23 8.96 2.77
C CYS A 148 -9.05 9.91 1.60
N LEU A 149 -8.96 9.37 0.39
CA LEU A 149 -9.00 10.14 -0.85
C LEU A 149 -10.46 10.43 -1.20
N GLN A 150 -10.91 11.64 -0.99
CA GLN A 150 -12.26 12.07 -1.34
C GLN A 150 -12.40 12.23 -2.87
N LYS A 151 -13.62 12.42 -3.36
CA LYS A 151 -13.95 12.45 -4.82
C LYS A 151 -13.12 13.44 -5.64
N GLY A 152 -12.67 14.54 -5.04
CA GLY A 152 -11.83 15.55 -5.69
C GLY A 152 -10.35 15.18 -5.81
N ALA A 153 -9.88 14.16 -5.11
CA ALA A 153 -8.48 13.73 -5.11
C ALA A 153 -8.09 12.91 -6.35
N THR A 154 -8.52 13.32 -7.52
CA THR A 154 -8.25 12.60 -8.78
C THR A 154 -6.79 12.72 -9.22
N ASN A 155 -6.28 11.71 -9.92
CA ASN A 155 -4.90 11.64 -10.40
C ASN A 155 -3.87 11.67 -9.25
N THR A 156 -4.17 11.04 -8.13
CA THR A 156 -3.22 10.88 -7.02
C THR A 156 -2.17 9.81 -7.36
N TYR A 157 -0.94 10.07 -7.02
CA TYR A 157 0.18 9.15 -7.22
C TYR A 157 0.93 8.93 -5.91
N PHE A 158 1.12 7.67 -5.54
CA PHE A 158 1.94 7.26 -4.41
C PHE A 158 3.15 6.48 -4.89
N GLN A 159 4.29 6.70 -4.25
CA GLN A 159 5.50 5.93 -4.56
C GLN A 159 6.43 5.79 -3.35
N ASP A 160 7.08 4.63 -3.23
CA ASP A 160 8.21 4.37 -2.33
C ASP A 160 7.91 4.68 -0.85
N LEU A 161 6.74 4.29 -0.34
CA LEU A 161 6.39 4.49 1.07
C LEU A 161 5.56 3.34 1.62
N LYS A 162 5.61 3.20 2.94
CA LYS A 162 4.74 2.34 3.72
C LYS A 162 3.64 3.18 4.38
N MET A 163 2.41 2.67 4.38
CA MET A 163 1.35 3.14 5.26
C MET A 163 0.84 1.97 6.10
N TYR A 164 0.67 2.18 7.40
CA TYR A 164 0.21 1.12 8.29
C TYR A 164 -0.79 1.64 9.32
N SER A 165 -1.67 0.74 9.79
CA SER A 165 -2.66 1.08 10.81
C SER A 165 -2.06 1.03 12.21
N SER A 166 -2.36 2.03 13.03
CA SER A 166 -2.03 2.02 14.45
C SER A 166 -2.94 1.09 15.26
N MET A 167 -4.00 0.55 14.68
CA MET A 167 -4.91 -0.38 15.36
C MET A 167 -4.26 -1.74 15.62
N GLY A 168 -3.36 -2.18 14.75
CA GLY A 168 -2.71 -3.49 14.83
C GLY A 168 -3.64 -4.64 14.47
N ASP A 169 -3.08 -5.85 14.41
CA ASP A 169 -3.80 -7.06 14.00
C ASP A 169 -4.91 -7.45 14.97
N ALA A 170 -5.89 -8.19 14.49
CA ALA A 170 -7.04 -8.69 15.24
C ALA A 170 -7.92 -7.59 15.87
N LYS A 171 -7.90 -6.37 15.33
CA LYS A 171 -8.70 -5.24 15.80
C LYS A 171 -9.89 -4.89 14.89
N GLY A 172 -10.12 -5.69 13.86
CA GLY A 172 -11.19 -5.45 12.91
C GLY A 172 -10.75 -4.54 11.76
N ARG A 173 -11.67 -3.71 11.27
CA ARG A 173 -11.43 -2.83 10.11
C ARG A 173 -10.46 -1.73 10.44
N ASP A 174 -9.37 -1.69 9.71
CA ASP A 174 -8.26 -0.77 9.93
C ASP A 174 -7.70 -0.21 8.61
N ILE A 175 -8.56 0.42 7.85
CA ILE A 175 -8.34 0.87 6.49
C ILE A 175 -7.12 1.79 6.39
N ILE A 176 -6.20 1.42 5.51
CA ILE A 176 -5.05 2.27 5.20
C ILE A 176 -5.43 3.33 4.18
N LEU A 177 -6.04 2.91 3.08
CA LEU A 177 -6.41 3.81 2.00
C LEU A 177 -7.86 3.57 1.60
N ASN A 178 -8.73 4.51 1.96
CA ASN A 178 -10.12 4.59 1.49
C ASN A 178 -10.17 5.50 0.27
N ASP A 179 -10.32 4.93 -0.90
CA ASP A 179 -10.20 5.66 -2.16
C ASP A 179 -11.57 5.89 -2.82
N GLN A 180 -12.16 7.04 -2.54
CA GLN A 180 -13.40 7.50 -3.17
C GLN A 180 -13.12 8.28 -4.47
N SER A 181 -11.85 8.42 -4.86
CA SER A 181 -11.40 9.24 -5.98
C SER A 181 -11.43 8.48 -7.31
N ASN A 182 -10.59 8.87 -8.24
CA ASN A 182 -10.42 8.21 -9.53
C ASN A 182 -9.00 8.42 -10.05
N LYS A 183 -8.45 7.44 -10.76
CA LYS A 183 -7.13 7.47 -11.36
C LYS A 183 -6.02 7.57 -10.31
N THR A 184 -6.14 6.79 -9.24
CA THR A 184 -5.05 6.62 -8.26
C THR A 184 -4.04 5.61 -8.78
N ILE A 185 -2.77 5.93 -8.65
CA ILE A 185 -1.65 5.05 -8.96
C ILE A 185 -0.79 4.88 -7.71
N CYS A 186 -0.51 3.64 -7.37
CA CYS A 186 0.38 3.24 -6.28
C CYS A 186 1.54 2.43 -6.86
N LYS A 187 2.77 2.95 -6.79
CA LYS A 187 3.97 2.27 -7.25
C LYS A 187 4.92 2.00 -6.09
N ASN A 188 5.31 0.74 -5.91
CA ASN A 188 6.22 0.33 -4.86
C ASN A 188 5.79 0.87 -3.48
N VAL A 189 4.51 0.63 -3.11
CA VAL A 189 3.97 1.00 -1.80
C VAL A 189 3.71 -0.24 -0.96
N ASN A 190 3.81 -0.09 0.35
CA ASN A 190 3.48 -1.12 1.32
C ASN A 190 2.28 -0.67 2.16
N LEU A 191 1.10 -1.29 1.94
CA LEU A 191 -0.09 -1.07 2.76
C LEU A 191 -0.24 -2.22 3.73
N TRP A 192 -0.09 -1.91 5.02
CA TRP A 192 0.01 -2.90 6.08
C TRP A 192 -1.12 -2.74 7.10
N ALA A 193 -2.12 -3.60 7.01
CA ALA A 193 -3.24 -3.67 7.95
C ALA A 193 -3.71 -5.11 8.15
N TYR A 194 -4.89 -5.29 8.73
CA TYR A 194 -5.49 -6.59 9.01
C TYR A 194 -6.78 -6.82 8.25
N GLN A 195 -7.73 -5.88 8.31
CA GLN A 195 -9.01 -5.96 7.60
C GLN A 195 -9.27 -4.68 6.81
N ASP A 196 -9.79 -4.82 5.58
CA ASP A 196 -10.15 -3.72 4.68
C ASP A 196 -8.94 -2.79 4.36
N THR A 197 -7.74 -3.35 4.19
CA THR A 197 -6.49 -2.57 4.01
C THR A 197 -6.59 -1.51 2.92
N TYR A 198 -7.10 -1.88 1.75
CA TYR A 198 -7.40 -0.98 0.64
C TYR A 198 -8.87 -1.08 0.24
N VAL A 199 -9.57 0.04 0.26
CA VAL A 199 -10.97 0.13 -0.14
C VAL A 199 -11.10 1.02 -1.37
N SER A 200 -11.35 0.42 -2.54
CA SER A 200 -11.68 1.15 -3.77
C SER A 200 -13.15 1.57 -3.72
N ASN A 201 -13.45 2.77 -3.22
CA ASN A 201 -14.80 3.19 -2.86
C ASN A 201 -15.46 4.10 -3.92
N ASN A 202 -15.24 3.81 -5.20
CA ASN A 202 -15.84 4.51 -6.32
C ASN A 202 -16.15 3.54 -7.47
N GLN A 203 -17.42 3.28 -7.75
CA GLN A 203 -17.85 2.38 -8.83
C GLN A 203 -17.33 2.81 -10.22
N ASN A 204 -17.16 4.10 -10.45
CA ASN A 204 -16.62 4.63 -11.71
C ASN A 204 -15.10 4.83 -11.69
N GLY A 205 -14.45 4.47 -10.59
CA GLY A 205 -13.02 4.60 -10.38
C GLY A 205 -12.21 3.62 -11.22
N LYS A 206 -10.99 4.04 -11.52
CA LYS A 206 -9.92 3.22 -12.09
C LYS A 206 -8.69 3.41 -11.24
N PHE A 207 -8.11 2.30 -10.80
CA PHE A 207 -7.01 2.30 -9.85
C PHE A 207 -5.93 1.35 -10.33
N TYR A 208 -4.68 1.69 -10.06
CA TYR A 208 -3.53 0.92 -10.51
C TYR A 208 -2.50 0.77 -9.41
N PHE A 209 -2.07 -0.46 -9.20
CA PHE A 209 -0.95 -0.80 -8.32
C PHE A 209 0.14 -1.47 -9.12
N GLU A 210 1.38 -1.06 -8.90
CA GLU A 210 2.57 -1.64 -9.53
C GLU A 210 3.65 -1.86 -8.47
N ASP A 211 4.18 -3.06 -8.42
CA ASP A 211 5.16 -3.46 -7.42
C ASP A 211 4.62 -3.33 -5.98
N GLY A 212 5.49 -3.42 -4.98
CA GLY A 212 5.13 -3.19 -3.59
C GLY A 212 4.40 -4.35 -2.92
N ILE A 213 3.84 -4.09 -1.74
CA ILE A 213 3.29 -5.10 -0.83
C ILE A 213 1.91 -4.65 -0.33
N LEU A 214 0.91 -5.53 -0.43
CA LEU A 214 -0.39 -5.34 0.19
C LEU A 214 -0.62 -6.48 1.18
N ARG A 215 -0.78 -6.16 2.45
CA ARG A 215 -0.87 -7.13 3.54
C ARG A 215 -2.20 -7.02 4.26
N GLY A 216 -2.78 -8.16 4.60
CA GLY A 216 -3.97 -8.25 5.44
C GLY A 216 -4.41 -9.69 5.68
N ARG A 217 -5.55 -9.84 6.35
CA ARG A 217 -6.24 -11.11 6.58
C ARG A 217 -7.62 -11.10 5.95
N THR A 218 -8.47 -10.19 6.39
CA THR A 218 -9.91 -10.22 6.10
C THR A 218 -10.27 -9.12 5.13
N ASP A 219 -10.79 -9.50 3.96
CA ASP A 219 -11.35 -8.58 2.97
C ASP A 219 -10.36 -7.43 2.62
N TYR A 220 -9.06 -7.72 2.66
CA TYR A 220 -8.07 -6.66 2.72
C TYR A 220 -7.91 -5.88 1.41
N LEU A 221 -8.43 -6.42 0.28
CA LEU A 221 -8.60 -5.68 -0.96
C LEU A 221 -10.07 -5.70 -1.33
N CYS A 222 -10.80 -4.65 -1.01
CA CYS A 222 -12.25 -4.65 -1.17
C CYS A 222 -12.78 -3.39 -1.87
N GLY A 223 -14.01 -3.46 -2.38
CA GLY A 223 -14.72 -2.30 -2.90
C GLY A 223 -15.21 -2.40 -4.33
N LYS A 224 -15.27 -1.26 -5.01
CA LYS A 224 -15.94 -1.03 -6.29
C LYS A 224 -14.97 -0.52 -7.35
N GLY A 225 -15.44 -0.44 -8.61
CA GLY A 225 -14.65 0.07 -9.73
C GLY A 225 -13.68 -0.97 -10.30
N ASP A 226 -12.75 -0.51 -11.08
CA ASP A 226 -11.74 -1.35 -11.72
C ASP A 226 -10.38 -1.12 -11.07
N VAL A 227 -9.77 -2.16 -10.54
CA VAL A 227 -8.43 -2.12 -9.93
C VAL A 227 -7.51 -3.09 -10.65
N TYR A 228 -6.38 -2.61 -11.13
CA TYR A 228 -5.36 -3.44 -11.75
C TYR A 228 -4.11 -3.50 -10.85
N TYR A 229 -3.80 -4.69 -10.40
CA TYR A 229 -2.62 -5.01 -9.61
C TYR A 229 -1.60 -5.70 -10.51
N ASN A 230 -0.41 -5.10 -10.67
CA ASN A 230 0.65 -5.57 -11.54
C ASN A 230 1.93 -5.84 -10.75
N ASN A 231 2.41 -7.07 -10.76
CA ASN A 231 3.63 -7.47 -10.05
C ASN A 231 3.64 -7.12 -8.55
N VAL A 232 2.48 -7.21 -7.88
CA VAL A 232 2.31 -6.89 -6.46
C VAL A 232 2.46 -8.14 -5.61
N GLU A 233 3.14 -8.03 -4.47
CA GLU A 233 3.13 -9.05 -3.44
C GLU A 233 1.89 -8.93 -2.56
N LEU A 234 1.13 -10.01 -2.46
CA LEU A 234 -0.11 -10.10 -1.70
C LEU A 234 0.13 -10.97 -0.46
N TRP A 235 0.33 -10.33 0.68
CA TRP A 235 0.73 -10.99 1.90
C TRP A 235 -0.47 -11.31 2.79
N ILE A 236 -0.57 -12.58 3.22
CA ILE A 236 -1.61 -13.07 4.12
C ILE A 236 -1.01 -13.21 5.50
N CYS A 237 -1.60 -12.56 6.50
CA CYS A 237 -1.01 -12.48 7.83
C CYS A 237 -1.59 -13.47 8.84
N GLU A 238 -2.75 -14.09 8.56
CA GLU A 238 -3.38 -15.04 9.49
C GLU A 238 -4.37 -15.98 8.78
N LYS A 239 -4.65 -17.13 9.38
CA LYS A 239 -5.62 -18.13 8.91
C LYS A 239 -7.06 -17.59 8.82
N GLY A 240 -7.86 -18.16 7.94
CA GLY A 240 -9.27 -17.83 7.76
C GLY A 240 -9.51 -16.51 7.03
N GLY A 241 -8.51 -16.04 6.27
CA GLY A 241 -8.58 -14.79 5.54
C GLY A 241 -9.29 -14.87 4.20
N TYR A 242 -9.67 -13.70 3.70
CA TYR A 242 -10.21 -13.47 2.37
C TYR A 242 -9.38 -12.38 1.70
N LEU A 243 -8.74 -12.68 0.56
CA LEU A 243 -7.86 -11.73 -0.11
C LEU A 243 -8.66 -10.62 -0.77
N ALA A 244 -9.44 -10.95 -1.81
CA ALA A 244 -10.16 -9.97 -2.62
C ALA A 244 -11.67 -10.01 -2.35
N VAL A 245 -12.25 -8.82 -2.16
CA VAL A 245 -13.69 -8.68 -1.93
C VAL A 245 -14.27 -7.62 -2.88
N PRO A 246 -14.30 -7.94 -4.18
CA PRO A 246 -14.87 -7.05 -5.17
C PRO A 246 -16.38 -6.95 -4.98
N SER A 247 -16.93 -5.75 -5.28
CA SER A 247 -18.36 -5.47 -5.28
C SER A 247 -18.82 -5.15 -6.70
N GLN A 248 -19.05 -3.89 -7.00
CA GLN A 248 -19.56 -3.45 -8.29
C GLN A 248 -18.42 -2.96 -9.19
N PRO A 249 -18.03 -3.71 -10.24
CA PRO A 249 -16.99 -3.25 -11.16
C PRO A 249 -17.51 -2.06 -11.98
N LYS A 250 -16.59 -1.25 -12.49
CA LYS A 250 -16.94 -0.33 -13.58
C LYS A 250 -17.13 -1.13 -14.89
N LYS A 251 -16.16 -2.00 -15.21
CA LYS A 251 -16.19 -2.87 -16.38
C LYS A 251 -15.40 -4.16 -16.17
N TYR A 252 -14.22 -4.09 -15.56
CA TYR A 252 -13.25 -5.18 -15.49
C TYR A 252 -13.10 -5.77 -14.10
N GLY A 253 -13.45 -5.03 -13.05
CA GLY A 253 -13.29 -5.45 -11.65
C GLY A 253 -11.82 -5.46 -11.21
N TYR A 254 -11.46 -6.45 -10.41
CA TYR A 254 -10.11 -6.61 -9.89
C TYR A 254 -9.31 -7.55 -10.78
N ILE A 255 -8.16 -7.11 -11.24
CA ILE A 255 -7.24 -7.90 -12.06
C ILE A 255 -5.89 -7.96 -11.35
N PHE A 256 -5.46 -9.17 -11.03
CA PHE A 256 -4.15 -9.48 -10.45
C PHE A 256 -3.28 -10.12 -11.54
N LYS A 257 -2.30 -9.38 -12.06
CA LYS A 257 -1.40 -9.83 -13.12
C LYS A 257 0.03 -9.91 -12.62
N ASP A 258 0.69 -11.03 -12.85
CA ASP A 258 2.07 -11.28 -12.43
C ASP A 258 2.30 -11.09 -10.92
N CYS A 259 1.24 -11.19 -10.09
CA CYS A 259 1.31 -11.01 -8.65
C CYS A 259 1.87 -12.27 -7.96
N THR A 260 2.27 -12.13 -6.70
CA THR A 260 2.68 -13.26 -5.86
C THR A 260 1.88 -13.25 -4.57
N ILE A 261 1.14 -14.34 -4.29
CA ILE A 261 0.44 -14.55 -3.02
C ILE A 261 1.34 -15.36 -2.10
N LYS A 262 1.61 -14.88 -0.90
CA LYS A 262 2.47 -15.56 0.06
C LYS A 262 2.11 -15.28 1.51
N ASP A 263 2.64 -16.08 2.41
CA ASP A 263 2.57 -15.81 3.84
C ASP A 263 3.31 -14.50 4.16
N ALA A 264 2.73 -13.68 5.02
CA ALA A 264 3.45 -12.55 5.60
C ALA A 264 4.62 -13.06 6.45
N THR A 265 5.65 -12.25 6.64
CA THR A 265 6.88 -12.67 7.34
C THR A 265 6.64 -13.15 8.77
N GLU A 266 5.60 -12.65 9.42
CA GLU A 266 5.17 -13.04 10.76
C GLU A 266 4.21 -14.24 10.79
N ALA A 267 3.68 -14.65 9.64
CA ALA A 267 2.75 -15.77 9.51
C ALA A 267 3.48 -17.11 9.38
N LYS A 268 2.76 -18.21 9.64
CA LYS A 268 3.29 -19.56 9.52
C LYS A 268 2.29 -20.44 8.78
N ASP A 269 2.74 -21.01 7.67
CA ASP A 269 2.05 -22.04 6.90
C ASP A 269 0.54 -21.84 6.79
N LEU A 270 0.13 -20.94 5.92
CA LEU A 270 -1.26 -20.63 5.67
C LEU A 270 -1.87 -21.46 4.55
N ASN A 271 -1.15 -22.45 4.01
CA ASN A 271 -1.63 -23.33 2.95
C ASN A 271 -2.98 -23.97 3.32
N GLY A 272 -3.95 -23.84 2.41
CA GLY A 272 -5.31 -24.34 2.62
C GLY A 272 -6.16 -23.55 3.63
N ASN A 273 -5.62 -22.50 4.23
CA ASN A 273 -6.26 -21.77 5.34
C ASN A 273 -6.70 -20.34 4.99
N TYR A 274 -6.79 -20.00 3.72
CA TYR A 274 -7.35 -18.74 3.25
C TYR A 274 -8.08 -18.96 1.92
N THR A 275 -8.86 -18.00 1.47
CA THR A 275 -9.48 -18.01 0.13
C THR A 275 -9.02 -16.81 -0.71
N LEU A 276 -9.09 -16.98 -2.03
CA LEU A 276 -8.80 -15.91 -2.99
C LEU A 276 -9.75 -14.73 -2.84
N GLY A 277 -10.93 -14.97 -2.28
CA GLY A 277 -11.86 -13.90 -1.95
C GLY A 277 -13.30 -14.38 -1.76
N ARG A 278 -14.18 -13.38 -1.67
CA ARG A 278 -15.64 -13.55 -1.58
C ARG A 278 -16.34 -12.32 -2.18
N PRO A 279 -17.57 -12.43 -2.75
CA PRO A 279 -18.28 -11.29 -3.31
C PRO A 279 -18.80 -10.35 -2.22
N TRP A 280 -18.79 -9.02 -2.46
CA TRP A 280 -19.38 -8.04 -1.55
C TRP A 280 -20.65 -7.43 -2.12
N GLY A 281 -21.78 -7.67 -1.47
CA GLY A 281 -23.06 -7.07 -1.81
C GLY A 281 -23.73 -7.68 -3.06
N LYS A 282 -24.75 -7.01 -3.55
CA LYS A 282 -25.55 -7.42 -4.72
C LYS A 282 -24.89 -6.86 -5.99
N GLY A 283 -24.53 -7.72 -6.92
CA GLY A 283 -23.93 -7.32 -8.19
C GLY A 283 -23.28 -8.49 -8.88
N THR A 284 -22.48 -8.19 -9.89
CA THR A 284 -21.62 -9.18 -10.57
C THR A 284 -20.17 -8.85 -10.26
N PRO A 285 -19.64 -9.25 -9.09
CA PRO A 285 -18.24 -9.02 -8.75
C PRO A 285 -17.34 -9.77 -9.71
N ILE A 286 -16.21 -9.16 -10.06
CA ILE A 286 -15.21 -9.73 -10.95
C ILE A 286 -13.86 -9.65 -10.25
N ALA A 287 -13.16 -10.79 -10.15
CA ALA A 287 -11.75 -10.84 -9.82
C ALA A 287 -11.06 -11.91 -10.67
N LEU A 288 -9.96 -11.54 -11.30
CA LEU A 288 -9.17 -12.39 -12.18
C LEU A 288 -7.72 -12.44 -11.69
N TYR A 289 -7.19 -13.64 -11.53
CA TYR A 289 -5.78 -13.89 -11.24
C TYR A 289 -5.12 -14.42 -12.51
N ILE A 290 -4.20 -13.65 -13.09
CA ILE A 290 -3.54 -13.94 -14.36
C ILE A 290 -2.03 -14.04 -14.09
N ASP A 291 -1.42 -15.18 -14.44
CA ASP A 291 0.00 -15.47 -14.20
C ASP A 291 0.46 -15.14 -12.76
N THR A 292 -0.47 -15.30 -11.81
CA THR A 292 -0.22 -15.02 -10.39
C THR A 292 0.36 -16.25 -9.71
N LYS A 293 1.53 -16.11 -9.13
CA LYS A 293 2.19 -17.16 -8.37
C LYS A 293 1.54 -17.29 -6.97
N MET A 294 1.16 -18.49 -6.59
CA MET A 294 0.59 -18.79 -5.27
C MET A 294 1.63 -19.58 -4.45
N GLU A 295 2.52 -18.87 -3.76
CA GLU A 295 3.47 -19.50 -2.84
C GLU A 295 2.75 -20.00 -1.58
N ALA A 296 1.81 -19.24 -1.05
CA ALA A 296 0.77 -19.73 -0.16
C ALA A 296 -0.39 -20.27 -1.00
N ILE A 297 -0.75 -21.52 -0.80
CA ILE A 297 -1.80 -22.20 -1.58
C ILE A 297 -3.17 -21.90 -0.93
N PRO A 298 -4.17 -21.40 -1.66
CA PRO A 298 -5.50 -21.16 -1.12
C PRO A 298 -6.21 -22.49 -0.76
N SER A 299 -7.31 -22.41 -0.03
CA SER A 299 -8.18 -23.54 0.21
C SER A 299 -8.71 -24.13 -1.10
N ALA A 300 -9.05 -25.43 -1.10
CA ALA A 300 -9.55 -26.10 -2.31
C ALA A 300 -10.82 -25.48 -2.90
N ALA A 301 -11.63 -24.80 -2.08
CA ALA A 301 -12.81 -24.08 -2.54
C ALA A 301 -12.44 -22.83 -3.38
N GLY A 302 -11.23 -22.28 -3.20
CA GLY A 302 -10.75 -21.07 -3.86
C GLY A 302 -11.50 -19.80 -3.42
N TRP A 303 -12.82 -19.81 -3.48
CA TRP A 303 -13.71 -18.69 -3.15
C TRP A 303 -14.65 -19.04 -2.01
N ASN A 304 -15.19 -18.05 -1.33
CA ASN A 304 -16.16 -18.22 -0.28
C ASN A 304 -17.40 -17.33 -0.52
N GLU A 305 -18.46 -17.60 0.19
CA GLU A 305 -19.66 -16.76 0.19
C GLU A 305 -19.55 -15.65 1.24
N MET A 306 -20.21 -14.54 0.99
CA MET A 306 -20.43 -13.52 2.00
C MET A 306 -21.89 -13.60 2.44
N SER A 307 -22.10 -13.91 3.71
CA SER A 307 -23.42 -13.85 4.33
C SER A 307 -23.84 -12.37 4.51
N GLY A 308 -24.96 -11.96 3.92
CA GLY A 308 -25.53 -10.61 4.07
C GLY A 308 -26.38 -10.19 2.90
#